data_758223fd85e872c6043ff82841eb27b7
#
_entry.id   758223fd85e872c6043ff82841eb27b7
#
_cell.length_a   1.000
_cell.length_b   1.000
_cell.length_c   1.000
_cell.angle_alpha   90.00
_cell.angle_beta   90.00
_cell.angle_gamma   90.00
#
_symmetry.space_group_name_H-M   'P 1'
#
loop_
_entity.id
_entity.type
_entity.pdbx_description
1 polymer ?
#
loop_
_entity_poly.entity_id
_entity_poly.type
_entity_poly.pdbx_seq_one_letter_code
_entity_poly.pdbx_strand_id
1 'polypeptide(L)'
;PRDELFITTKIWIENLSKDKLIASLQESLQKLRTDYVDLTLIHWPSPNDAVAVEEFMAALMEAKKLGLTRQIGISNFTIPLMERAIAAVGAENIATNQLELSPYLQNSKVVDWAREHGIHITSYMTLAYGKALKDEVIARIAAKHNATPAQVILAWAMGEGYAVIPSSTKRDNLASNLKALDLQLDDEDRQAIAALDCNDRLVSPEGLAPQWD
;
A
#
# COMPACT_ATOMS: atom_id res chain seq x y z
N PRO A 1 -2.29 -1.89 -24.50
CA PRO A 1 -0.86 -2.21 -24.57
C PRO A 1 -0.24 -2.35 -23.18
N ARG A 2 0.75 -3.23 -23.03
CA ARG A 2 1.39 -3.53 -21.75
C ARG A 2 2.05 -2.28 -21.12
N ASP A 3 2.64 -1.46 -21.92
CA ASP A 3 3.34 -0.24 -21.53
C ASP A 3 2.43 0.88 -21.02
N GLU A 4 1.13 0.78 -21.26
CA GLU A 4 0.13 1.69 -20.69
C GLU A 4 -0.34 1.28 -19.28
N LEU A 5 0.07 0.09 -18.80
CA LEU A 5 -0.36 -0.47 -17.53
C LEU A 5 0.76 -0.42 -16.50
N PHE A 6 0.41 -0.02 -15.27
CA PHE A 6 1.26 -0.19 -14.10
C PHE A 6 0.77 -1.42 -13.33
N ILE A 7 1.53 -2.51 -13.39
CA ILE A 7 1.16 -3.78 -12.76
C ILE A 7 2.01 -4.00 -11.52
N THR A 8 1.34 -4.24 -10.39
CA THR A 8 1.98 -4.61 -9.12
C THR A 8 1.64 -6.05 -8.77
N THR A 9 2.64 -6.81 -8.34
CA THR A 9 2.47 -8.12 -7.71
C THR A 9 3.19 -8.18 -6.37
N LYS A 10 2.95 -9.25 -5.61
CA LYS A 10 3.52 -9.41 -4.28
C LYS A 10 4.09 -10.81 -4.11
N ILE A 11 5.12 -10.92 -3.27
CA ILE A 11 5.73 -12.17 -2.86
C ILE A 11 5.13 -12.57 -1.51
N TRP A 12 4.54 -13.76 -1.47
CA TRP A 12 3.98 -14.31 -0.24
C TRP A 12 5.08 -14.86 0.68
N ILE A 13 4.79 -14.95 1.96
CA ILE A 13 5.76 -15.34 3.00
C ILE A 13 6.44 -16.69 2.78
N GLU A 14 5.77 -17.62 2.13
CA GLU A 14 6.32 -18.95 1.81
C GLU A 14 7.42 -18.90 0.74
N ASN A 15 7.52 -17.81 0.00
CA ASN A 15 8.41 -17.64 -1.14
C ASN A 15 9.50 -16.57 -0.90
N LEU A 16 9.75 -16.20 0.35
CA LEU A 16 10.71 -15.13 0.68
C LEU A 16 12.16 -15.57 0.61
N SER A 17 12.45 -16.88 0.76
CA SER A 17 13.83 -17.35 0.71
C SER A 17 14.48 -17.06 -0.64
N LYS A 18 15.79 -16.86 -0.63
CA LYS A 18 16.61 -16.62 -1.82
C LYS A 18 16.32 -17.60 -2.95
N ASP A 19 16.10 -18.87 -2.63
CA ASP A 19 15.88 -19.93 -3.61
C ASP A 19 14.48 -19.92 -4.24
N LYS A 20 13.49 -19.31 -3.55
CA LYS A 20 12.09 -19.35 -3.95
C LYS A 20 11.59 -18.05 -4.56
N LEU A 21 12.13 -16.91 -4.16
CA LEU A 21 11.58 -15.60 -4.51
C LEU A 21 11.55 -15.36 -6.02
N ILE A 22 12.66 -15.56 -6.69
CA ILE A 22 12.77 -15.35 -8.14
C ILE A 22 11.83 -16.30 -8.90
N ALA A 23 11.81 -17.58 -8.54
CA ALA A 23 10.92 -18.55 -9.17
C ALA A 23 9.44 -18.21 -8.97
N SER A 24 9.07 -17.75 -7.79
CA SER A 24 7.71 -17.28 -7.48
C SER A 24 7.31 -16.09 -8.33
N LEU A 25 8.21 -15.11 -8.50
CA LEU A 25 7.96 -13.96 -9.36
C LEU A 25 7.81 -14.38 -10.83
N GLN A 26 8.66 -15.27 -11.32
CA GLN A 26 8.56 -15.81 -12.67
C GLN A 26 7.21 -16.51 -12.91
N GLU A 27 6.73 -17.26 -11.95
CA GLU A 27 5.39 -17.87 -12.01
C GLU A 27 4.28 -16.81 -12.09
N SER A 28 4.38 -15.74 -11.32
CA SER A 28 3.46 -14.59 -11.40
C SER A 28 3.47 -13.97 -12.80
N LEU A 29 4.65 -13.78 -13.39
CA LEU A 29 4.79 -13.24 -14.75
C LEU A 29 4.13 -14.14 -15.81
N GLN A 30 4.27 -15.46 -15.68
CA GLN A 30 3.59 -16.40 -16.57
C GLN A 30 2.07 -16.29 -16.48
N LYS A 31 1.53 -16.23 -15.24
CA LYS A 31 0.09 -16.07 -15.01
C LYS A 31 -0.43 -14.74 -15.54
N LEU A 32 0.35 -13.67 -15.41
CA LEU A 32 0.03 -12.33 -15.91
C LEU A 32 0.26 -12.19 -17.43
N ARG A 33 0.92 -13.16 -18.07
CA ARG A 33 1.29 -13.13 -19.50
C ARG A 33 2.10 -11.89 -19.87
N THR A 34 3.11 -11.59 -19.08
CA THR A 34 4.03 -10.47 -19.30
C THR A 34 5.44 -10.87 -18.91
N ASP A 35 6.44 -10.19 -19.48
CA ASP A 35 7.85 -10.46 -19.18
C ASP A 35 8.33 -9.69 -17.94
N TYR A 36 7.58 -8.70 -17.49
CA TYR A 36 7.92 -7.87 -16.34
C TYR A 36 6.68 -7.32 -15.66
N VAL A 37 6.84 -6.96 -14.38
CA VAL A 37 5.90 -6.09 -13.66
C VAL A 37 6.56 -4.75 -13.35
N ASP A 38 5.75 -3.74 -13.08
CA ASP A 38 6.25 -2.40 -12.75
C ASP A 38 6.72 -2.33 -11.29
N LEU A 39 6.08 -3.07 -10.40
CA LEU A 39 6.38 -3.08 -8.98
C LEU A 39 6.17 -4.47 -8.38
N THR A 40 7.13 -4.93 -7.60
CA THR A 40 7.01 -6.15 -6.78
C THR A 40 7.19 -5.81 -5.32
N LEU A 41 6.23 -6.19 -4.49
CA LEU A 41 6.24 -5.96 -3.04
C LEU A 41 6.48 -7.26 -2.28
N ILE A 42 7.18 -7.17 -1.16
CA ILE A 42 7.08 -8.17 -0.09
C ILE A 42 5.70 -7.98 0.56
N HIS A 43 4.85 -9.01 0.52
CA HIS A 43 3.45 -8.90 0.95
C HIS A 43 3.32 -8.67 2.46
N TRP A 44 4.08 -9.42 3.24
CA TRP A 44 4.24 -9.32 4.69
C TRP A 44 5.70 -9.57 5.05
N PRO A 45 6.22 -8.97 6.11
CA PRO A 45 7.51 -9.39 6.65
C PRO A 45 7.45 -10.85 7.07
N SER A 46 8.58 -11.54 7.03
CA SER A 46 8.64 -12.96 7.43
C SER A 46 8.30 -13.10 8.92
N PRO A 47 7.27 -13.87 9.29
CA PRO A 47 6.94 -14.08 10.70
C PRO A 47 8.13 -14.65 11.48
N ASN A 48 8.36 -14.10 12.68
CA ASN A 48 9.47 -14.51 13.56
C ASN A 48 10.86 -14.43 12.89
N ASP A 49 11.01 -13.59 11.89
CA ASP A 49 12.26 -13.44 11.13
C ASP A 49 12.78 -14.78 10.56
N ALA A 50 11.86 -15.68 10.21
CA ALA A 50 12.21 -17.01 9.68
C ALA A 50 13.06 -16.91 8.40
N VAL A 51 12.80 -15.89 7.57
CA VAL A 51 13.70 -15.44 6.52
C VAL A 51 14.06 -13.99 6.84
N ALA A 52 15.34 -13.72 6.96
CA ALA A 52 15.82 -12.39 7.34
C ALA A 52 15.46 -11.33 6.29
N VAL A 53 15.16 -10.11 6.74
CA VAL A 53 14.86 -8.96 5.85
C VAL A 53 15.98 -8.76 4.84
N GLU A 54 17.22 -8.88 5.27
CA GLU A 54 18.41 -8.74 4.44
C GLU A 54 18.45 -9.76 3.29
N GLU A 55 18.01 -11.00 3.55
CA GLU A 55 17.97 -12.06 2.53
C GLU A 55 16.91 -11.77 1.46
N PHE A 56 15.65 -11.57 1.85
CA PHE A 56 14.60 -11.38 0.84
C PHE A 56 14.69 -10.04 0.14
N MET A 57 15.20 -8.99 0.77
CA MET A 57 15.43 -7.71 0.09
C MET A 57 16.55 -7.81 -0.95
N ALA A 58 17.63 -8.55 -0.66
CA ALA A 58 18.68 -8.82 -1.64
C ALA A 58 18.15 -9.63 -2.84
N ALA A 59 17.32 -10.65 -2.58
CA ALA A 59 16.69 -11.44 -3.63
C ALA A 59 15.74 -10.58 -4.50
N LEU A 60 15.01 -9.66 -3.89
CA LEU A 60 14.13 -8.73 -4.60
C LEU A 60 14.93 -7.75 -5.48
N MET A 61 16.08 -7.26 -4.99
CA MET A 61 17.00 -6.45 -5.80
C MET A 61 17.57 -7.24 -6.98
N GLU A 62 17.87 -8.52 -6.80
CA GLU A 62 18.32 -9.38 -7.89
C GLU A 62 17.22 -9.52 -8.96
N ALA A 63 15.96 -9.68 -8.56
CA ALA A 63 14.83 -9.69 -9.48
C ALA A 63 14.76 -8.41 -10.34
N LYS A 64 15.02 -7.25 -9.73
CA LYS A 64 15.12 -5.97 -10.43
C LYS A 64 16.27 -5.96 -11.44
N LYS A 65 17.45 -6.44 -11.06
CA LYS A 65 18.61 -6.54 -11.96
C LYS A 65 18.36 -7.45 -13.14
N LEU A 66 17.61 -8.54 -12.94
CA LEU A 66 17.20 -9.46 -14.00
C LEU A 66 16.11 -8.90 -14.92
N GLY A 67 15.56 -7.73 -14.63
CA GLY A 67 14.50 -7.09 -15.42
C GLY A 67 13.12 -7.70 -15.23
N LEU A 68 12.90 -8.52 -14.19
CA LEU A 68 11.61 -9.13 -13.89
C LEU A 68 10.63 -8.13 -13.26
N THR A 69 11.16 -7.10 -12.61
CA THR A 69 10.41 -5.99 -12.03
C THR A 69 11.18 -4.69 -12.21
N ARG A 70 10.48 -3.60 -12.50
CA ARG A 70 11.12 -2.28 -12.65
C ARG A 70 11.44 -1.64 -11.31
N GLN A 71 10.54 -1.80 -10.35
CA GLN A 71 10.68 -1.27 -8.99
C GLN A 71 10.39 -2.36 -7.97
N ILE A 72 10.88 -2.15 -6.76
CA ILE A 72 10.65 -3.03 -5.62
C ILE A 72 10.11 -2.22 -4.45
N GLY A 73 9.43 -2.90 -3.54
CA GLY A 73 8.89 -2.27 -2.34
C GLY A 73 8.47 -3.30 -1.30
N ILE A 74 7.83 -2.80 -0.28
CA ILE A 74 7.45 -3.55 0.91
C ILE A 74 5.99 -3.29 1.27
N SER A 75 5.42 -4.14 2.10
CA SER A 75 4.06 -4.00 2.61
C SER A 75 3.98 -4.48 4.04
N ASN A 76 3.25 -3.75 4.88
CA ASN A 76 3.08 -4.06 6.30
C ASN A 76 4.38 -4.04 7.12
N PHE A 77 5.34 -3.22 6.71
CA PHE A 77 6.60 -3.06 7.45
C PHE A 77 6.44 -1.99 8.53
N THR A 78 6.92 -2.32 9.72
CA THR A 78 7.09 -1.40 10.85
C THR A 78 8.34 -0.54 10.67
N ILE A 79 8.53 0.48 11.51
CA ILE A 79 9.73 1.32 11.47
C ILE A 79 11.02 0.49 11.60
N PRO A 80 11.17 -0.41 12.60
CA PRO A 80 12.39 -1.23 12.68
C PRO A 80 12.63 -2.12 11.46
N LEU A 81 11.56 -2.62 10.84
CA LEU A 81 11.67 -3.43 9.62
C LEU A 81 12.06 -2.59 8.40
N MET A 82 11.54 -1.37 8.30
CA MET A 82 11.95 -0.43 7.25
C MET A 82 13.42 -0.02 7.41
N GLU A 83 13.90 0.20 8.62
CA GLU A 83 15.32 0.47 8.89
C GLU A 83 16.21 -0.65 8.36
N ARG A 84 15.84 -1.91 8.60
CA ARG A 84 16.59 -3.08 8.09
C ARG A 84 16.53 -3.16 6.57
N ALA A 85 15.35 -2.91 5.97
CA ALA A 85 15.20 -2.92 4.52
C ALA A 85 16.06 -1.83 3.85
N ILE A 86 16.09 -0.63 4.42
CA ILE A 86 16.94 0.48 3.96
C ILE A 86 18.41 0.11 4.07
N ALA A 87 18.83 -0.47 5.19
CA ALA A 87 20.20 -0.91 5.38
C ALA A 87 20.63 -1.97 4.36
N ALA A 88 19.69 -2.82 3.93
CA ALA A 88 19.97 -3.89 2.97
C ALA A 88 20.10 -3.39 1.52
N VAL A 89 19.25 -2.45 1.07
CA VAL A 89 19.16 -2.09 -0.35
C VAL A 89 19.21 -0.60 -0.64
N GLY A 90 19.20 0.27 0.36
CA GLY A 90 19.09 1.72 0.22
C GLY A 90 17.63 2.19 0.09
N ALA A 91 17.30 3.32 0.70
CA ALA A 91 15.95 3.90 0.68
C ALA A 91 15.49 4.23 -0.74
N GLU A 92 16.39 4.68 -1.58
CA GLU A 92 16.14 5.06 -2.99
C GLU A 92 15.65 3.89 -3.84
N ASN A 93 15.89 2.65 -3.40
CA ASN A 93 15.43 1.44 -4.09
C ASN A 93 14.08 0.92 -3.59
N ILE A 94 13.55 1.48 -2.51
CA ILE A 94 12.26 1.08 -1.93
C ILE A 94 11.18 2.06 -2.40
N ALA A 95 10.39 1.66 -3.39
CA ALA A 95 9.42 2.55 -4.02
C ALA A 95 8.26 2.93 -3.09
N THR A 96 7.81 2.00 -2.26
CA THR A 96 6.66 2.22 -1.37
C THR A 96 6.65 1.22 -0.21
N ASN A 97 6.02 1.63 0.90
CA ASN A 97 5.49 0.73 1.91
C ASN A 97 3.96 0.76 1.81
N GLN A 98 3.36 -0.37 1.45
CA GLN A 98 1.91 -0.48 1.35
C GLN A 98 1.33 -0.90 2.69
N LEU A 99 0.49 -0.06 3.27
CA LEU A 99 -0.03 -0.20 4.63
C LEU A 99 -1.56 -0.15 4.66
N GLU A 100 -2.17 -0.81 5.65
CA GLU A 100 -3.55 -0.48 6.01
C GLU A 100 -3.60 0.97 6.47
N LEU A 101 -4.40 1.79 5.77
CA LEU A 101 -4.53 3.19 6.06
C LEU A 101 -5.92 3.67 5.65
N SER A 102 -6.65 4.21 6.60
CA SER A 102 -8.01 4.72 6.43
C SER A 102 -8.22 5.93 7.32
N PRO A 103 -9.35 6.64 7.23
CA PRO A 103 -9.67 7.71 8.18
C PRO A 103 -9.64 7.27 9.65
N TYR A 104 -9.86 5.97 9.94
CA TYR A 104 -9.85 5.44 11.31
C TYR A 104 -8.49 4.86 11.73
N LEU A 105 -7.58 4.70 10.80
CA LEU A 105 -6.21 4.24 11.05
C LEU A 105 -5.26 5.03 10.16
N GLN A 106 -4.82 6.18 10.63
CA GLN A 106 -4.01 7.09 9.80
C GLN A 106 -2.50 6.82 9.90
N ASN A 107 -2.06 5.98 10.85
CA ASN A 107 -0.67 5.51 10.97
C ASN A 107 0.36 6.65 10.93
N SER A 108 0.07 7.79 11.56
CA SER A 108 0.88 9.02 11.44
C SER A 108 2.35 8.79 11.75
N LYS A 109 2.67 8.06 12.82
CA LYS A 109 4.05 7.76 13.21
C LYS A 109 4.84 7.06 12.11
N VAL A 110 4.28 6.01 11.53
CA VAL A 110 4.91 5.21 10.46
C VAL A 110 4.99 6.01 9.17
N VAL A 111 3.91 6.74 8.84
CA VAL A 111 3.83 7.58 7.64
C VAL A 111 4.87 8.69 7.68
N ASP A 112 4.97 9.42 8.79
CA ASP A 112 5.93 10.52 8.93
C ASP A 112 7.36 10.01 8.83
N TRP A 113 7.66 8.90 9.51
CA TRP A 113 8.97 8.27 9.44
C TRP A 113 9.33 7.85 7.99
N ALA A 114 8.40 7.21 7.29
CA ALA A 114 8.61 6.78 5.90
C ALA A 114 8.87 7.99 4.97
N ARG A 115 8.12 9.07 5.13
CA ARG A 115 8.31 10.32 4.37
C ARG A 115 9.67 10.93 4.61
N GLU A 116 10.11 11.01 5.86
CA GLU A 116 11.43 11.54 6.23
C GLU A 116 12.57 10.74 5.59
N HIS A 117 12.34 9.46 5.29
CA HIS A 117 13.32 8.57 4.65
C HIS A 117 13.09 8.37 3.15
N GLY A 118 12.18 9.15 2.55
CA GLY A 118 11.93 9.12 1.10
C GLY A 118 11.16 7.89 0.61
N ILE A 119 10.49 7.16 1.50
CA ILE A 119 9.62 6.01 1.16
C ILE A 119 8.20 6.50 0.98
N HIS A 120 7.63 6.26 -0.20
CA HIS A 120 6.23 6.57 -0.51
C HIS A 120 5.28 5.62 0.21
N ILE A 121 4.06 6.08 0.49
CA ILE A 121 3.02 5.26 1.14
C ILE A 121 1.93 4.92 0.12
N THR A 122 1.57 3.64 0.08
CA THR A 122 0.39 3.14 -0.61
C THR A 122 -0.63 2.67 0.43
N SER A 123 -1.85 3.18 0.33
CA SER A 123 -2.94 2.84 1.24
C SER A 123 -3.73 1.65 0.71
N TYR A 124 -3.89 0.60 1.52
CA TYR A 124 -4.89 -0.44 1.27
C TYR A 124 -5.96 -0.40 2.36
N MET A 125 -7.11 -1.01 2.10
CA MET A 125 -8.29 -0.94 2.97
C MET A 125 -8.70 0.50 3.31
N THR A 126 -8.55 1.40 2.36
CA THR A 126 -8.78 2.84 2.54
C THR A 126 -10.23 3.15 2.96
N LEU A 127 -11.19 2.33 2.54
CA LEU A 127 -12.59 2.44 2.90
C LEU A 127 -12.97 1.67 4.18
N ALA A 128 -11.99 1.07 4.87
CA ALA A 128 -12.18 0.33 6.12
C ALA A 128 -13.29 -0.74 6.03
N TYR A 129 -13.22 -1.63 5.03
CA TYR A 129 -14.26 -2.63 4.72
C TYR A 129 -15.66 -2.02 4.54
N GLY A 130 -15.74 -0.77 4.11
CA GLY A 130 -17.00 -0.03 3.95
C GLY A 130 -17.50 0.63 5.24
N LYS A 131 -16.87 0.44 6.39
CA LYS A 131 -17.20 1.08 7.66
C LYS A 131 -17.14 2.60 7.55
N ALA A 132 -16.09 3.13 6.92
CA ALA A 132 -15.90 4.56 6.74
C ALA A 132 -16.93 5.19 5.79
N LEU A 133 -17.57 4.41 4.93
CA LEU A 133 -18.62 4.89 4.03
C LEU A 133 -19.90 5.34 4.77
N LYS A 134 -20.07 4.90 6.00
CA LYS A 134 -21.24 5.21 6.86
C LYS A 134 -20.96 6.29 7.90
N ASP A 135 -19.78 6.84 7.90
CA ASP A 135 -19.37 7.88 8.84
C ASP A 135 -20.10 9.18 8.57
N GLU A 136 -20.66 9.80 9.61
CA GLU A 136 -21.46 11.03 9.50
C GLU A 136 -20.62 12.22 9.04
N VAL A 137 -19.35 12.32 9.45
CA VAL A 137 -18.44 13.39 9.01
C VAL A 137 -18.14 13.24 7.53
N ILE A 138 -17.83 12.02 7.09
CA ILE A 138 -17.59 11.71 5.67
C ILE A 138 -18.84 11.99 4.84
N ALA A 139 -20.01 11.58 5.31
CA ALA A 139 -21.29 11.84 4.63
C ALA A 139 -21.57 13.33 4.47
N ARG A 140 -21.29 14.14 5.49
CA ARG A 140 -21.44 15.60 5.44
C ARG A 140 -20.50 16.24 4.43
N ILE A 141 -19.25 15.83 4.39
CA ILE A 141 -18.27 16.32 3.41
C ILE A 141 -18.69 15.91 2.00
N ALA A 142 -19.16 14.68 1.82
CA ALA A 142 -19.67 14.19 0.53
C ALA A 142 -20.84 15.03 0.04
N ALA A 143 -21.79 15.35 0.90
CA ALA A 143 -22.94 16.22 0.57
C ALA A 143 -22.48 17.63 0.18
N LYS A 144 -21.52 18.22 0.91
CA LYS A 144 -20.94 19.54 0.62
C LYS A 144 -20.37 19.62 -0.80
N HIS A 145 -19.72 18.55 -1.26
CA HIS A 145 -19.05 18.51 -2.56
C HIS A 145 -19.88 17.83 -3.66
N ASN A 146 -21.10 17.43 -3.38
CA ASN A 146 -21.91 16.63 -4.30
C ASN A 146 -21.18 15.38 -4.79
N ALA A 147 -20.50 14.70 -3.87
CA ALA A 147 -19.69 13.52 -4.11
C ALA A 147 -20.20 12.32 -3.30
N THR A 148 -19.63 11.15 -3.53
CA THR A 148 -19.91 9.97 -2.70
C THR A 148 -18.93 9.88 -1.52
N PRO A 149 -19.30 9.20 -0.42
CA PRO A 149 -18.37 8.94 0.68
C PRO A 149 -17.06 8.28 0.22
N ALA A 150 -17.11 7.30 -0.68
CA ALA A 150 -15.92 6.66 -1.24
C ALA A 150 -15.00 7.65 -1.96
N GLN A 151 -15.58 8.55 -2.77
CA GLN A 151 -14.81 9.59 -3.46
C GLN A 151 -14.13 10.53 -2.46
N VAL A 152 -14.81 10.92 -1.39
CA VAL A 152 -14.23 11.78 -0.33
C VAL A 152 -13.02 11.10 0.31
N ILE A 153 -13.16 9.84 0.72
CA ILE A 153 -12.08 9.10 1.39
C ILE A 153 -10.88 8.93 0.45
N LEU A 154 -11.11 8.56 -0.80
CA LEU A 154 -10.04 8.40 -1.79
C LEU A 154 -9.36 9.74 -2.11
N ALA A 155 -10.13 10.82 -2.27
CA ALA A 155 -9.59 12.16 -2.48
C ALA A 155 -8.76 12.64 -1.28
N TRP A 156 -9.21 12.34 -0.06
CA TRP A 156 -8.43 12.61 1.14
C TRP A 156 -7.09 11.89 1.12
N ALA A 157 -7.10 10.58 0.89
CA ALA A 157 -5.85 9.79 0.88
C ALA A 157 -4.87 10.28 -0.20
N MET A 158 -5.36 10.56 -1.40
CA MET A 158 -4.53 11.11 -2.47
C MET A 158 -4.02 12.53 -2.15
N GLY A 159 -4.86 13.35 -1.49
CA GLY A 159 -4.48 14.68 -1.02
C GLY A 159 -3.38 14.66 0.05
N GLU A 160 -3.32 13.59 0.85
CA GLU A 160 -2.23 13.33 1.78
C GLU A 160 -0.97 12.78 1.09
N GLY A 161 -1.00 12.58 -0.22
CA GLY A 161 0.12 12.10 -1.01
C GLY A 161 0.24 10.57 -1.08
N TYR A 162 -0.79 9.84 -0.69
CA TYR A 162 -0.80 8.37 -0.77
C TYR A 162 -1.26 7.89 -2.14
N ALA A 163 -0.70 6.80 -2.62
CA ALA A 163 -1.34 6.01 -3.67
C ALA A 163 -2.49 5.20 -3.05
N VAL A 164 -3.57 5.04 -3.80
CA VAL A 164 -4.74 4.26 -3.39
C VAL A 164 -5.02 3.14 -4.38
N ILE A 165 -5.51 2.01 -3.89
CA ILE A 165 -5.77 0.81 -4.68
C ILE A 165 -7.20 0.29 -4.45
N PRO A 166 -8.24 1.13 -4.60
CA PRO A 166 -9.61 0.68 -4.40
C PRO A 166 -9.98 -0.43 -5.37
N SER A 167 -10.67 -1.44 -4.89
CA SER A 167 -11.12 -2.57 -5.69
C SER A 167 -12.63 -2.66 -5.71
N SER A 168 -13.18 -3.18 -6.81
CA SER A 168 -14.59 -3.51 -6.91
C SER A 168 -14.80 -4.53 -8.03
N THR A 169 -15.81 -5.35 -7.89
CA THR A 169 -16.32 -6.22 -8.96
C THR A 169 -17.39 -5.53 -9.80
N LYS A 170 -17.80 -4.31 -9.40
CA LYS A 170 -18.85 -3.54 -10.08
C LYS A 170 -18.21 -2.42 -10.89
N ARG A 171 -18.44 -2.42 -12.20
CA ARG A 171 -17.94 -1.39 -13.12
C ARG A 171 -18.31 0.03 -12.69
N ASP A 172 -19.54 0.23 -12.23
CA ASP A 172 -19.99 1.56 -11.80
C ASP A 172 -19.24 2.10 -10.59
N ASN A 173 -18.89 1.21 -9.65
CA ASN A 173 -18.05 1.59 -8.51
C ASN A 173 -16.65 1.98 -8.95
N LEU A 174 -16.06 1.24 -9.90
CA LEU A 174 -14.73 1.58 -10.44
C LEU A 174 -14.75 2.94 -11.13
N ALA A 175 -15.76 3.19 -11.97
CA ALA A 175 -15.94 4.47 -12.66
C ALA A 175 -16.18 5.62 -11.66
N SER A 176 -16.97 5.38 -10.62
CA SER A 176 -17.24 6.36 -9.55
C SER A 176 -15.97 6.69 -8.76
N ASN A 177 -15.16 5.67 -8.42
CA ASN A 177 -13.90 5.88 -7.69
C ASN A 177 -12.90 6.75 -8.46
N LEU A 178 -12.85 6.63 -9.78
CA LEU A 178 -11.98 7.49 -10.61
C LEU A 178 -12.32 8.98 -10.52
N LYS A 179 -13.58 9.33 -10.25
CA LYS A 179 -13.98 10.72 -10.07
C LYS A 179 -13.36 11.36 -8.83
N ALA A 180 -12.82 10.59 -7.90
CA ALA A 180 -12.09 11.12 -6.77
C ALA A 180 -10.86 11.94 -7.17
N LEU A 181 -10.29 11.69 -8.37
CA LEU A 181 -9.17 12.45 -8.92
C LEU A 181 -9.50 13.94 -9.13
N ASP A 182 -10.77 14.25 -9.39
CA ASP A 182 -11.24 15.60 -9.66
C ASP A 182 -11.76 16.32 -8.39
N LEU A 183 -11.84 15.60 -7.26
CA LEU A 183 -12.40 16.15 -6.02
C LEU A 183 -11.30 16.85 -5.20
N GLN A 184 -11.50 18.14 -4.94
CA GLN A 184 -10.63 18.97 -4.11
C GLN A 184 -11.27 19.18 -2.74
N LEU A 185 -10.65 18.63 -1.69
CA LEU A 185 -11.02 18.86 -0.30
C LEU A 185 -10.35 20.14 0.22
N ASP A 186 -11.06 20.93 1.01
CA ASP A 186 -10.48 22.10 1.67
C ASP A 186 -9.86 21.75 3.03
N ASP A 187 -9.27 22.73 3.70
CA ASP A 187 -8.58 22.52 4.97
C ASP A 187 -9.54 22.09 6.10
N GLU A 188 -10.78 22.60 6.08
CA GLU A 188 -11.81 22.20 7.06
C GLU A 188 -12.16 20.72 6.90
N ASP A 189 -12.34 20.26 5.67
CA ASP A 189 -12.59 18.85 5.36
C ASP A 189 -11.46 17.96 5.85
N ARG A 190 -10.22 18.35 5.54
CA ARG A 190 -9.02 17.59 5.95
C ARG A 190 -8.87 17.52 7.47
N GLN A 191 -9.11 18.62 8.17
CA GLN A 191 -9.07 18.64 9.64
C GLN A 191 -10.17 17.77 10.24
N ALA A 192 -11.37 17.79 9.67
CA ALA A 192 -12.48 16.96 10.12
C ALA A 192 -12.17 15.46 9.95
N ILE A 193 -11.53 15.08 8.84
CA ILE A 193 -11.12 13.68 8.60
C ILE A 193 -9.94 13.30 9.50
N ALA A 194 -8.97 14.19 9.71
CA ALA A 194 -7.86 13.95 10.63
C ALA A 194 -8.34 13.61 12.05
N ALA A 195 -9.42 14.23 12.50
CA ALA A 195 -10.02 13.98 13.80
C ALA A 195 -10.71 12.61 13.94
N LEU A 196 -10.91 11.87 12.83
CA LEU A 196 -11.51 10.53 12.85
C LEU A 196 -10.54 9.42 13.23
N ASP A 197 -9.24 9.70 13.28
CA ASP A 197 -8.22 8.71 13.64
C ASP A 197 -8.49 8.15 15.04
N CYS A 198 -8.68 6.85 15.12
CA CYS A 198 -8.95 6.15 16.38
C CYS A 198 -8.13 4.86 16.51
N ASN A 199 -7.11 4.70 15.67
CA ASN A 199 -6.21 3.55 15.67
C ASN A 199 -6.96 2.21 15.49
N ASP A 200 -8.03 2.22 14.70
CA ASP A 200 -8.88 1.05 14.43
C ASP A 200 -8.29 0.18 13.32
N ARG A 201 -7.37 -0.71 13.68
CA ARG A 201 -6.74 -1.64 12.75
C ARG A 201 -7.64 -2.83 12.48
N LEU A 202 -7.96 -3.08 11.21
CA LEU A 202 -8.83 -4.15 10.76
C LEU A 202 -8.07 -5.37 10.23
N VAL A 203 -6.81 -5.18 9.82
CA VAL A 203 -5.98 -6.23 9.22
C VAL A 203 -4.75 -6.48 10.10
N SER A 204 -4.86 -7.46 10.98
CA SER A 204 -3.77 -7.92 11.86
C SER A 204 -3.88 -9.43 12.07
N PRO A 205 -3.64 -10.25 11.02
CA PRO A 205 -3.79 -11.71 11.11
C PRO A 205 -2.83 -12.30 12.13
N GLU A 206 -3.35 -13.13 13.02
CA GLU A 206 -2.53 -13.86 14.00
C GLU A 206 -1.47 -14.71 13.31
N GLY A 207 -0.26 -14.72 13.84
CA GLY A 207 0.86 -15.49 13.29
C GLY A 207 1.49 -14.90 12.02
N LEU A 208 0.90 -13.87 11.44
CA LEU A 208 1.40 -13.21 10.23
C LEU A 208 1.80 -11.76 10.47
N ALA A 209 0.98 -11.01 11.18
CA ALA A 209 1.21 -9.58 11.44
C ALA A 209 2.44 -9.35 12.32
N PRO A 210 3.25 -8.32 12.03
CA PRO A 210 4.32 -7.89 12.92
C PRO A 210 3.75 -7.27 14.19
N GLN A 211 4.63 -7.01 15.15
CA GLN A 211 4.28 -6.14 16.27
C GLN A 211 4.28 -4.69 15.76
N TRP A 212 3.09 -4.10 15.70
CA TRP A 212 2.91 -2.75 15.16
C TRP A 212 3.57 -1.66 16.04
N ASP A 213 3.94 -0.53 15.42
CA ASP A 213 4.55 0.65 16.07
C ASP A 213 3.59 1.40 17.00
#